data_69f013b88eca020775b605a60eecae53
#
_entry.id   69f013b88eca020775b605a60eecae53
#
_cell.length_a   1.000
_cell.length_b   1.000
_cell.length_c   1.000
_cell.angle_alpha   90.00
_cell.angle_beta   90.00
_cell.angle_gamma   90.00
#
_symmetry.space_group_name_H-M   'P 1'
#
loop_
_entity.id
_entity.type
_entity.pdbx_description
1 polymer ?
#
loop_
_entity_poly.entity_id
_entity_poly.type
_entity_poly.pdbx_seq_one_letter_code
_entity_poly.pdbx_strand_id
1 'polypeptide(L)'
;MTSIATLGSHCSLQVLKGAKDEGFKTILVCEKKREKLYRRFKFIDELIIVEKFSEILDVKIQDKLKEQDAILIPHGTLIAQMSSEEIESISVPIFGNKWILRWESDRIMKEQLMREATLPMPKPVTDPKD
;
A
#
# COMPACT_ATOMS: atom_id res chain seq x y z
N MET A 1 -14.43 14.46 7.21
CA MET A 1 -13.28 14.89 6.35
C MET A 1 -12.49 13.65 6.00
N THR A 2 -12.34 13.38 4.74
CA THR A 2 -11.58 12.23 4.24
C THR A 2 -10.13 12.30 4.68
N SER A 3 -9.60 11.17 5.14
CA SER A 3 -8.21 11.01 5.53
C SER A 3 -7.46 10.16 4.52
N ILE A 4 -6.19 10.44 4.33
CA ILE A 4 -5.29 9.62 3.51
C ILE A 4 -4.40 8.81 4.43
N ALA A 5 -4.46 7.48 4.29
CA ALA A 5 -3.68 6.54 5.07
C ALA A 5 -2.67 5.79 4.19
N THR A 6 -1.53 5.42 4.74
CA THR A 6 -0.58 4.53 4.07
C THR A 6 0.30 3.77 5.07
N LEU A 7 0.98 2.72 4.62
CA LEU A 7 1.94 1.98 5.45
C LEU A 7 3.27 2.72 5.54
N GLY A 8 3.87 2.74 6.72
CA GLY A 8 5.11 3.44 7.01
C GLY A 8 6.34 2.79 6.42
N SER A 9 6.62 3.06 5.14
CA SER A 9 7.85 2.65 4.47
C SER A 9 8.42 3.77 3.60
N HIS A 10 9.39 3.46 2.73
CA HIS A 10 10.15 4.46 1.98
C HIS A 10 9.33 5.43 1.10
N CYS A 11 8.14 5.03 0.62
CA CYS A 11 7.27 5.91 -0.18
C CYS A 11 6.26 6.71 0.65
N SER A 12 6.10 6.39 1.93
CA SER A 12 5.00 6.92 2.76
C SER A 12 5.08 8.42 2.99
N LEU A 13 6.27 8.97 3.12
CA LEU A 13 6.45 10.41 3.38
C LEU A 13 6.03 11.26 2.18
N GLN A 14 6.34 10.81 0.95
CA GLN A 14 5.90 11.51 -0.26
C GLN A 14 4.37 11.51 -0.37
N VAL A 15 3.75 10.35 -0.15
CA VAL A 15 2.29 10.20 -0.19
C VAL A 15 1.63 11.13 0.83
N LEU A 16 2.05 11.07 2.09
CA LEU A 16 1.43 11.85 3.15
C LEU A 16 1.75 13.35 3.06
N LYS A 17 2.96 13.71 2.60
CA LYS A 17 3.28 15.13 2.36
C LYS A 17 2.38 15.71 1.27
N GLY A 18 2.22 15.00 0.15
CA GLY A 18 1.30 15.41 -0.92
C GLY A 18 -0.15 15.51 -0.45
N ALA A 19 -0.63 14.51 0.30
CA ALA A 19 -1.98 14.55 0.87
C ALA A 19 -2.18 15.74 1.82
N LYS A 20 -1.17 16.06 2.63
CA LYS A 20 -1.23 17.22 3.53
C LYS A 20 -1.26 18.54 2.79
N ASP A 21 -0.49 18.67 1.72
CA ASP A 21 -0.46 19.87 0.88
C ASP A 21 -1.81 20.11 0.19
N GLU A 22 -2.54 19.03 -0.14
CA GLU A 22 -3.90 19.07 -0.70
C GLU A 22 -5.01 19.19 0.39
N GLY A 23 -4.64 19.37 1.65
CA GLY A 23 -5.58 19.66 2.74
C GLY A 23 -6.22 18.42 3.38
N PHE A 24 -5.75 17.21 3.08
CA PHE A 24 -6.26 16.00 3.72
C PHE A 24 -5.67 15.80 5.12
N LYS A 25 -6.43 15.13 5.99
CA LYS A 25 -5.89 14.51 7.20
C LYS A 25 -5.01 13.33 6.81
N THR A 26 -3.89 13.14 7.50
CA THR A 26 -2.88 12.12 7.15
C THR A 26 -2.70 11.11 8.28
N ILE A 27 -2.72 9.82 7.91
CA ILE A 27 -2.60 8.70 8.84
C ILE A 27 -1.48 7.78 8.37
N LEU A 28 -0.54 7.46 9.25
CA LEU A 28 0.51 6.50 8.98
C LEU A 28 0.33 5.25 9.84
N VAL A 29 0.15 4.08 9.21
CA VAL A 29 0.26 2.79 9.91
C VAL A 29 1.74 2.43 9.97
N CYS A 30 2.32 2.48 11.14
CA CYS A 30 3.76 2.47 11.36
C CYS A 30 4.19 1.30 12.26
N GLU A 31 5.18 0.53 11.84
CA GLU A 31 5.82 -0.44 12.73
C GLU A 31 6.53 0.28 13.88
N LYS A 32 6.36 -0.24 15.10
CA LYS A 32 6.89 0.33 16.34
C LYS A 32 8.39 0.65 16.27
N LYS A 33 9.18 -0.20 15.62
CA LYS A 33 10.63 0.02 15.45
C LYS A 33 10.98 1.31 14.70
N ARG A 34 10.02 1.87 13.92
CA ARG A 34 10.20 3.11 13.14
C ARG A 34 9.42 4.31 13.70
N GLU A 35 8.68 4.13 14.78
CA GLU A 35 7.85 5.17 15.39
C GLU A 35 8.64 6.46 15.66
N LYS A 36 9.83 6.33 16.25
CA LYS A 36 10.69 7.48 16.58
C LYS A 36 11.08 8.30 15.34
N LEU A 37 11.26 7.65 14.21
CA LEU A 37 11.54 8.32 12.93
C LEU A 37 10.34 9.15 12.48
N TYR A 38 9.17 8.52 12.40
CA TYR A 38 7.98 9.15 11.82
C TYR A 38 7.38 10.24 12.70
N ARG A 39 7.53 10.17 14.01
CA ARG A 39 7.11 11.25 14.93
C ARG A 39 7.82 12.58 14.71
N ARG A 40 8.89 12.62 13.93
CA ARG A 40 9.61 13.84 13.55
C ARG A 40 8.88 14.64 12.47
N PHE A 41 7.95 14.04 11.75
CA PHE A 41 7.28 14.66 10.61
C PHE A 41 5.91 15.22 11.04
N LYS A 42 5.85 16.55 11.21
CA LYS A 42 4.65 17.25 11.69
C LYS A 42 3.46 17.21 10.73
N PHE A 43 3.67 16.84 9.47
CA PHE A 43 2.60 16.68 8.50
C PHE A 43 1.87 15.32 8.60
N ILE A 44 2.29 14.44 9.48
CA ILE A 44 1.58 13.21 9.84
C ILE A 44 0.67 13.54 11.02
N ASP A 45 -0.64 13.56 10.79
CA ASP A 45 -1.60 13.91 11.84
C ASP A 45 -1.81 12.78 12.84
N GLU A 46 -1.73 11.53 12.40
CA GLU A 46 -1.91 10.37 13.26
C GLU A 46 -0.97 9.23 12.91
N LEU A 47 -0.42 8.60 13.94
CA LEU A 47 0.35 7.36 13.85
C LEU A 47 -0.46 6.23 14.48
N ILE A 48 -0.77 5.21 13.67
CA ILE A 48 -1.30 3.94 14.17
C ILE A 48 -0.12 2.98 14.28
N ILE A 49 0.28 2.67 15.52
CA ILE A 49 1.45 1.84 15.78
C ILE A 49 1.06 0.37 15.76
N VAL A 50 1.80 -0.41 14.99
CA VAL A 50 1.66 -1.86 14.87
C VAL A 50 3.00 -2.55 15.08
N GLU A 51 3.02 -3.81 15.46
CA GLU A 51 4.25 -4.61 15.51
C GLU A 51 4.65 -5.10 14.11
N LYS A 52 3.66 -5.44 13.29
CA LYS A 52 3.83 -5.88 11.90
C LYS A 52 2.78 -5.22 10.99
N PHE A 53 3.12 -4.98 9.73
CA PHE A 53 2.15 -4.41 8.77
C PHE A 53 0.93 -5.31 8.54
N SER A 54 1.06 -6.63 8.70
CA SER A 54 -0.08 -7.56 8.59
C SER A 54 -1.20 -7.30 9.61
N GLU A 55 -0.93 -6.56 10.69
CA GLU A 55 -1.97 -6.13 11.65
C GLU A 55 -2.98 -5.16 11.05
N ILE A 56 -2.73 -4.61 9.85
CA ILE A 56 -3.76 -3.86 9.12
C ILE A 56 -4.98 -4.72 8.79
N LEU A 57 -4.83 -6.05 8.81
CA LEU A 57 -5.93 -7.00 8.66
C LEU A 57 -6.81 -7.10 9.91
N ASP A 58 -6.33 -6.64 11.06
CA ASP A 58 -7.08 -6.67 12.30
C ASP A 58 -8.27 -5.73 12.23
N VAL A 59 -9.43 -6.23 12.64
CA VAL A 59 -10.69 -5.46 12.65
C VAL A 59 -10.52 -4.14 13.39
N LYS A 60 -9.83 -4.14 14.53
CA LYS A 60 -9.59 -2.93 15.33
C LYS A 60 -8.83 -1.84 14.59
N ILE A 61 -7.84 -2.23 13.79
CA ILE A 61 -7.07 -1.26 12.99
C ILE A 61 -7.92 -0.75 11.83
N GLN A 62 -8.64 -1.65 11.17
CA GLN A 62 -9.52 -1.26 10.06
C GLN A 62 -10.66 -0.36 10.54
N ASP A 63 -11.25 -0.63 11.70
CA ASP A 63 -12.30 0.21 12.25
C ASP A 63 -11.78 1.61 12.58
N LYS A 64 -10.60 1.74 13.19
CA LYS A 64 -9.95 3.04 13.40
C LYS A 64 -9.77 3.84 12.11
N LEU A 65 -9.39 3.18 11.03
CA LEU A 65 -9.23 3.81 9.73
C LEU A 65 -10.58 4.24 9.14
N LYS A 66 -11.59 3.39 9.25
CA LYS A 66 -12.95 3.70 8.77
C LYS A 66 -13.61 4.84 9.54
N GLU A 67 -13.47 4.87 10.87
CA GLU A 67 -13.98 5.95 11.72
C GLU A 67 -13.43 7.32 11.33
N GLN A 68 -12.28 7.35 10.67
CA GLN A 68 -11.65 8.55 10.18
C GLN A 68 -11.87 8.79 8.68
N ASP A 69 -12.82 8.07 8.07
CA ASP A 69 -13.10 8.14 6.64
C ASP A 69 -11.80 7.99 5.79
N ALA A 70 -10.95 7.03 6.17
CA ALA A 70 -9.64 6.87 5.56
C ALA A 70 -9.71 6.12 4.23
N ILE A 71 -8.93 6.61 3.27
CA ILE A 71 -8.61 5.90 2.03
C ILE A 71 -7.15 5.46 2.12
N LEU A 72 -6.92 4.16 1.98
CA LEU A 72 -5.57 3.58 2.01
C LEU A 72 -4.91 3.74 0.63
N ILE A 73 -3.77 4.41 0.59
CA ILE A 73 -2.95 4.49 -0.61
C ILE A 73 -1.98 3.31 -0.61
N PRO A 74 -2.12 2.36 -1.54
CA PRO A 74 -1.22 1.22 -1.64
C PRO A 74 0.12 1.62 -2.26
N HIS A 75 1.17 0.94 -1.84
CA HIS A 75 2.49 0.98 -2.48
C HIS A 75 3.17 -0.37 -2.33
N GLY A 76 4.38 -0.54 -2.85
CA GLY A 76 5.06 -1.83 -2.93
C GLY A 76 5.17 -2.61 -1.61
N THR A 77 5.17 -1.95 -0.47
CA THR A 77 5.20 -2.62 0.85
C THR A 77 3.94 -3.45 1.10
N LEU A 78 2.78 -3.00 0.62
CA LEU A 78 1.54 -3.77 0.79
C LEU A 78 1.66 -5.14 0.13
N ILE A 79 2.12 -5.16 -1.12
CA ILE A 79 2.31 -6.39 -1.91
C ILE A 79 3.47 -7.25 -1.35
N ALA A 80 4.51 -6.61 -0.81
CA ALA A 80 5.67 -7.32 -0.28
C ALA A 80 5.40 -8.00 1.09
N GLN A 81 4.41 -7.54 1.84
CA GLN A 81 4.14 -7.98 3.21
C GLN A 81 2.88 -8.85 3.34
N MET A 82 2.00 -8.82 2.36
CA MET A 82 0.72 -9.52 2.40
C MET A 82 0.43 -10.22 1.07
N SER A 83 -0.29 -11.33 1.15
CA SER A 83 -0.77 -12.04 -0.03
C SER A 83 -1.89 -11.24 -0.73
N SER A 84 -2.17 -11.60 -1.98
CA SER A 84 -3.28 -11.00 -2.74
C SER A 84 -4.62 -11.17 -2.03
N GLU A 85 -4.88 -12.36 -1.50
CA GLU A 85 -6.10 -12.70 -0.75
C GLU A 85 -6.24 -11.84 0.52
N GLU A 86 -5.15 -11.64 1.25
CA GLU A 86 -5.12 -10.78 2.43
C GLU A 86 -5.43 -9.33 2.06
N ILE A 87 -4.83 -8.79 0.99
CA ILE A 87 -5.09 -7.42 0.52
C ILE A 87 -6.54 -7.28 0.07
N GLU A 88 -7.07 -8.28 -0.65
CA GLU A 88 -8.46 -8.29 -1.11
C GLU A 88 -9.46 -8.30 0.06
N SER A 89 -9.09 -8.90 1.20
CA SER A 89 -9.91 -8.93 2.42
C SER A 89 -9.97 -7.61 3.19
N ILE A 90 -9.08 -6.66 2.90
CA ILE A 90 -9.09 -5.34 3.55
C ILE A 90 -10.40 -4.61 3.22
N SER A 91 -11.14 -4.25 4.24
CA SER A 91 -12.45 -3.58 4.14
C SER A 91 -12.35 -2.05 4.14
N VAL A 92 -11.19 -1.48 4.49
CA VAL A 92 -10.90 -0.06 4.32
C VAL A 92 -10.81 0.23 2.81
N PRO A 93 -11.40 1.31 2.31
CA PRO A 93 -11.26 1.70 0.91
C PRO A 93 -9.78 1.83 0.52
N ILE A 94 -9.39 1.13 -0.55
CA ILE A 94 -8.05 1.22 -1.13
C ILE A 94 -8.16 2.05 -2.41
N PHE A 95 -7.27 3.02 -2.56
CA PHE A 95 -7.20 3.83 -3.77
C PHE A 95 -6.80 2.97 -4.97
N GLY A 96 -7.57 3.08 -6.04
CA GLY A 96 -7.38 2.27 -7.25
C GLY A 96 -8.12 0.92 -7.19
N ASN A 97 -7.68 -0.01 -8.01
CA ASN A 97 -8.27 -1.34 -8.10
C ASN A 97 -7.40 -2.38 -7.36
N LYS A 98 -7.78 -2.74 -6.14
CA LYS A 98 -7.02 -3.72 -5.33
C LYS A 98 -6.94 -5.11 -5.97
N TRP A 99 -7.87 -5.47 -6.85
CA TRP A 99 -7.90 -6.76 -7.52
C TRP A 99 -6.77 -6.93 -8.55
N ILE A 100 -6.25 -5.82 -9.10
CA ILE A 100 -5.13 -5.85 -10.04
C ILE A 100 -3.80 -6.21 -9.35
N LEU A 101 -3.71 -6.06 -8.03
CA LEU A 101 -2.48 -6.34 -7.27
C LEU A 101 -2.07 -7.80 -7.34
N ARG A 102 -3.01 -8.71 -7.53
CA ARG A 102 -2.78 -10.13 -7.81
C ARG A 102 -1.94 -10.33 -9.08
N TRP A 103 -2.24 -9.59 -10.14
CA TRP A 103 -1.51 -9.60 -11.41
C TRP A 103 -0.16 -8.90 -11.29
N GLU A 104 -0.10 -7.83 -10.49
CA GLU A 104 1.13 -7.08 -10.26
C GLU A 104 2.17 -7.88 -9.47
N SER A 105 1.75 -8.71 -8.54
CA SER A 105 2.64 -9.53 -7.71
C SER A 105 3.19 -10.77 -8.42
N ASP A 106 2.51 -11.25 -9.45
CA ASP A 106 2.91 -12.43 -10.25
C ASP A 106 3.50 -11.99 -11.59
N ARG A 107 4.80 -12.23 -11.79
CA ARG A 107 5.50 -11.82 -13.02
C ARG A 107 4.95 -12.50 -14.28
N ILE A 108 4.55 -13.76 -14.17
CA ILE A 108 4.04 -14.52 -15.32
C ILE A 108 2.67 -13.99 -15.70
N MET A 109 1.78 -13.81 -14.72
CA MET A 109 0.45 -13.22 -14.94
C MET A 109 0.55 -11.80 -15.50
N LYS A 110 1.46 -11.00 -14.98
CA LYS A 110 1.70 -9.63 -15.45
C LYS A 110 2.18 -9.61 -16.90
N GLU A 111 3.13 -10.47 -17.26
CA GLU A 111 3.62 -10.59 -18.63
C GLU A 111 2.51 -11.06 -19.58
N GLN A 112 1.71 -12.04 -19.18
CA GLN A 112 0.57 -12.51 -19.96
C GLN A 112 -0.43 -11.38 -20.20
N LEU A 113 -0.79 -10.63 -19.19
CA LEU A 113 -1.70 -9.47 -19.31
C LEU A 113 -1.17 -8.45 -20.32
N MET A 114 0.11 -8.14 -20.26
CA MET A 114 0.74 -7.20 -21.18
C MET A 114 0.74 -7.72 -22.64
N ARG A 115 0.97 -9.03 -22.84
CA ARG A 115 0.93 -9.65 -24.16
C ARG A 115 -0.49 -9.69 -24.72
N GLU A 116 -1.48 -10.01 -23.90
CA GLU A 116 -2.90 -9.96 -24.29
C GLU A 116 -3.36 -8.54 -24.66
N ALA A 117 -2.79 -7.53 -23.99
CA ALA A 117 -3.00 -6.13 -24.34
C ALA A 117 -2.20 -5.67 -25.58
N THR A 118 -1.54 -6.60 -26.28
CA THR A 118 -0.74 -6.32 -27.47
C THR A 118 0.41 -5.32 -27.25
N LEU A 119 0.91 -5.21 -26.03
CA LEU A 119 2.06 -4.36 -25.72
C LEU A 119 3.36 -5.01 -26.24
N PRO A 120 4.30 -4.23 -26.78
CA PRO A 120 5.61 -4.73 -27.13
C PRO A 120 6.34 -5.26 -25.90
N MET A 121 6.65 -6.56 -25.90
CA MET A 121 7.35 -7.21 -24.79
C MET A 121 8.66 -7.84 -25.24
N PRO A 122 9.70 -7.82 -24.43
CA PRO A 122 10.93 -8.55 -24.69
C PRO A 122 10.65 -10.04 -24.90
N LYS A 123 11.44 -10.68 -25.75
CA LYS A 123 11.39 -12.14 -25.87
C LYS A 123 11.88 -12.77 -24.57
N PRO A 124 11.15 -13.73 -23.98
CA PRO A 124 11.61 -14.39 -22.77
C PRO A 124 12.86 -15.21 -23.08
N VAL A 125 13.86 -15.09 -22.23
CA VAL A 125 15.08 -15.89 -22.26
C VAL A 125 14.90 -17.02 -21.25
N THR A 126 14.87 -18.25 -21.71
CA THR A 126 14.67 -19.44 -20.87
C THR A 126 15.98 -20.21 -20.62
N ASP A 127 17.00 -20.01 -21.46
CA ASP A 127 18.33 -20.59 -21.30
C ASP A 127 19.37 -19.45 -21.17
N PRO A 128 20.31 -19.50 -20.20
CA PRO A 128 21.40 -18.52 -20.09
C PRO A 128 22.31 -18.44 -21.31
N LYS A 129 22.18 -19.37 -22.25
CA LYS A 129 22.94 -19.40 -23.52
C LYS A 129 22.21 -18.74 -24.69
N ASP A 130 20.94 -18.36 -24.51
CA ASP A 130 20.15 -17.59 -25.46
C ASP A 130 20.41 -16.09 -25.26
#